data_40d27303848d6245d28a184d103ff0e9
#
_entry.id   40d27303848d6245d28a184d103ff0e9
#
_cell.length_a   1.000
_cell.length_b   1.000
_cell.length_c   1.000
_cell.angle_alpha   90.00
_cell.angle_beta   90.00
_cell.angle_gamma   90.00
#
_symmetry.space_group_name_H-M   'P 1'
#
loop_
_entity.id
_entity.type
_entity.pdbx_description
1 polymer ?
#
loop_
_entity_poly.entity_id
_entity_poly.type
_entity_poly.pdbx_seq_one_letter_code
_entity_poly.pdbx_strand_id
1 'polypeptide(L)'
;MDSTAINNRAFEPGNLWFTSDTHFCHENIIKFSGRPFSNVSEMNEELIRRWNETVPEEGIVFHLGDFCLGNSSQWNDIANRLHGKIYLILGNHDMKNIRPGYMQRFELVAEQMTIRVGGQGIILNHNPFLCYGGSYRDVWQLFGHVHSGPLSHTGLDLPRLKMLFPRQYDVGVDNNDFRPVSFAEVKAKIEAQVEAAREASGLKAIRGEGEVRRIVFLDPSIAPADSAQKAAFKRLEAAATDIVEISVDKGQSLKEAIGRRVALLPGTIRYVYVGSQPLEDFRVVTVDMATGITEGNVDSAISILS
;
A
#
# COMPACT_ATOMS: atom_id res chain seq x y z
N MET A 1 -1.07 -27.97 11.00
CA MET A 1 -1.69 -27.45 9.78
C MET A 1 -0.58 -27.04 8.84
N ASP A 2 -0.68 -27.43 7.59
CA ASP A 2 0.35 -27.12 6.59
C ASP A 2 0.36 -25.60 6.32
N SER A 3 1.46 -24.93 6.62
CA SER A 3 1.62 -23.47 6.47
C SER A 3 1.50 -23.01 5.02
N THR A 4 1.65 -23.91 4.06
CA THR A 4 1.50 -23.63 2.62
C THR A 4 0.06 -23.48 2.18
N ALA A 5 -0.90 -24.07 2.90
CA ALA A 5 -2.34 -24.00 2.59
C ALA A 5 -2.98 -22.62 2.92
N ILE A 6 -2.27 -21.77 3.66
CA ILE A 6 -2.76 -20.48 4.15
C ILE A 6 -2.44 -19.34 3.18
N ASN A 7 -1.35 -19.46 2.43
CA ASN A 7 -0.94 -18.45 1.45
C ASN A 7 -1.69 -18.62 0.13
N ASN A 8 -2.26 -17.51 -0.37
CA ASN A 8 -3.07 -17.40 -1.60
C ASN A 8 -4.49 -17.97 -1.54
N ARG A 9 -5.09 -18.12 -0.37
CA ARG A 9 -6.51 -18.46 -0.28
C ARG A 9 -7.37 -17.37 -0.93
N ALA A 10 -8.35 -17.78 -1.73
CA ALA A 10 -9.29 -16.89 -2.39
C ALA A 10 -10.50 -16.61 -1.49
N PHE A 11 -10.97 -15.36 -1.52
CA PHE A 11 -12.17 -14.90 -0.82
C PHE A 11 -13.05 -14.09 -1.75
N GLU A 12 -14.36 -14.12 -1.50
CA GLU A 12 -15.33 -13.34 -2.27
C GLU A 12 -15.39 -11.89 -1.76
N PRO A 13 -15.39 -10.89 -2.65
CA PRO A 13 -15.33 -9.48 -2.28
C PRO A 13 -16.49 -8.98 -1.42
N GLY A 14 -17.70 -9.55 -1.61
CA GLY A 14 -18.94 -9.02 -1.04
C GLY A 14 -19.16 -9.33 0.45
N ASN A 15 -18.36 -10.20 1.04
CA ASN A 15 -18.54 -10.63 2.44
C ASN A 15 -17.23 -10.61 3.23
N LEU A 16 -16.46 -9.52 3.08
CA LEU A 16 -15.11 -9.44 3.62
C LEU A 16 -14.82 -8.06 4.22
N TRP A 17 -14.30 -8.07 5.44
CA TRP A 17 -13.92 -6.89 6.22
C TRP A 17 -12.51 -7.01 6.77
N PHE A 18 -11.91 -5.85 7.08
CA PHE A 18 -10.59 -5.71 7.68
C PHE A 18 -10.64 -4.75 8.85
N THR A 19 -9.83 -4.98 9.85
CA THR A 19 -9.63 -4.07 10.97
C THR A 19 -8.31 -4.37 11.67
N SER A 20 -7.87 -3.49 12.55
CA SER A 20 -6.68 -3.66 13.39
C SER A 20 -6.77 -2.76 14.63
N ASP A 21 -5.91 -3.02 15.60
CA ASP A 21 -5.65 -2.12 16.74
C ASP A 21 -6.91 -1.79 17.56
N THR A 22 -7.79 -2.77 17.73
CA THR A 22 -8.98 -2.57 18.59
C THR A 22 -8.57 -2.30 20.03
N HIS A 23 -7.50 -2.93 20.51
CA HIS A 23 -6.98 -2.75 21.85
C HIS A 23 -8.05 -2.89 22.92
N PHE A 24 -8.94 -3.86 22.80
CA PHE A 24 -9.94 -4.12 23.83
C PHE A 24 -9.27 -4.26 25.21
N CYS A 25 -9.92 -3.79 26.23
CA CYS A 25 -9.44 -3.80 27.62
C CYS A 25 -8.14 -2.99 27.87
N HIS A 26 -7.76 -2.10 26.96
CA HIS A 26 -6.56 -1.28 27.09
C HIS A 26 -6.93 0.19 27.40
N GLU A 27 -7.02 0.54 28.68
CA GLU A 27 -7.44 1.88 29.09
C GLU A 27 -6.50 3.00 28.59
N ASN A 28 -5.20 2.73 28.60
CA ASN A 28 -4.21 3.75 28.20
C ASN A 28 -4.27 4.12 26.71
N ILE A 29 -4.79 3.25 25.83
CA ILE A 29 -4.88 3.56 24.40
C ILE A 29 -5.80 4.76 24.15
N ILE A 30 -6.80 4.97 25.00
CA ILE A 30 -7.71 6.11 24.93
C ILE A 30 -6.91 7.42 24.95
N LYS A 31 -5.92 7.51 25.84
CA LYS A 31 -5.05 8.69 25.96
C LYS A 31 -3.98 8.72 24.87
N PHE A 32 -3.36 7.58 24.55
CA PHE A 32 -2.26 7.51 23.58
C PHE A 32 -2.70 7.84 22.17
N SER A 33 -3.88 7.38 21.76
CA SER A 33 -4.44 7.60 20.42
C SER A 33 -5.52 8.68 20.39
N GLY A 34 -5.79 9.36 21.51
CA GLY A 34 -6.81 10.42 21.60
C GLY A 34 -8.22 9.91 21.30
N ARG A 35 -8.55 8.66 21.67
CA ARG A 35 -9.87 8.07 21.38
C ARG A 35 -10.98 8.80 22.13
N PRO A 36 -12.16 9.02 21.52
CA PRO A 36 -13.25 9.81 22.11
C PRO A 36 -14.11 8.99 23.09
N PHE A 37 -13.47 8.28 24.02
CA PHE A 37 -14.14 7.46 25.03
C PHE A 37 -13.73 7.90 26.43
N SER A 38 -14.68 7.88 27.37
CA SER A 38 -14.44 8.32 28.75
C SER A 38 -13.67 7.27 29.57
N ASN A 39 -13.83 5.99 29.22
CA ASN A 39 -13.20 4.86 29.90
C ASN A 39 -13.17 3.61 29.01
N VAL A 40 -12.44 2.58 29.46
CA VAL A 40 -12.25 1.34 28.71
C VAL A 40 -13.53 0.53 28.51
N SER A 41 -14.46 0.59 29.46
CA SER A 41 -15.74 -0.13 29.34
C SER A 41 -16.60 0.46 28.21
N GLU A 42 -16.72 1.78 28.18
CA GLU A 42 -17.41 2.50 27.09
C GLU A 42 -16.75 2.23 25.75
N MET A 43 -15.41 2.28 25.69
CA MET A 43 -14.66 1.96 24.46
C MET A 43 -14.96 0.55 23.97
N ASN A 44 -14.90 -0.46 24.86
CA ASN A 44 -15.15 -1.85 24.49
C ASN A 44 -16.57 -2.03 23.93
N GLU A 45 -17.58 -1.50 24.63
CA GLU A 45 -18.98 -1.64 24.19
C GLU A 45 -19.24 -0.93 22.87
N GLU A 46 -18.67 0.24 22.68
CA GLU A 46 -18.85 0.99 21.43
C GLU A 46 -18.13 0.35 20.26
N LEU A 47 -16.92 -0.21 20.45
CA LEU A 47 -16.21 -0.98 19.41
C LEU A 47 -16.99 -2.25 19.02
N ILE A 48 -17.54 -2.99 19.99
CA ILE A 48 -18.38 -4.17 19.73
C ILE A 48 -19.65 -3.77 18.97
N ARG A 49 -20.31 -2.71 19.41
CA ARG A 49 -21.54 -2.22 18.76
C ARG A 49 -21.27 -1.86 17.29
N ARG A 50 -20.25 -1.02 17.03
CA ARG A 50 -19.90 -0.61 15.65
C ARG A 50 -19.45 -1.76 14.79
N TRP A 51 -18.71 -2.70 15.37
CA TRP A 51 -18.32 -3.93 14.67
C TRP A 51 -19.55 -4.70 14.20
N ASN A 52 -20.48 -4.99 15.13
CA ASN A 52 -21.66 -5.80 14.85
C ASN A 52 -22.69 -5.10 13.95
N GLU A 53 -22.73 -3.78 13.94
CA GLU A 53 -23.53 -3.01 12.99
C GLU A 53 -22.92 -3.04 11.56
N THR A 54 -21.61 -3.22 11.46
CA THR A 54 -20.88 -3.20 10.18
C THR A 54 -20.74 -4.60 9.58
N VAL A 55 -20.48 -5.60 10.41
CA VAL A 55 -20.19 -6.98 10.01
C VAL A 55 -21.41 -7.86 10.26
N PRO A 56 -21.99 -8.52 9.25
CA PRO A 56 -23.04 -9.49 9.46
C PRO A 56 -22.51 -10.76 10.15
N GLU A 57 -23.41 -11.56 10.75
CA GLU A 57 -23.04 -12.80 11.47
C GLU A 57 -22.20 -13.78 10.62
N GLU A 58 -22.49 -13.86 9.32
CA GLU A 58 -21.77 -14.72 8.37
C GLU A 58 -20.58 -14.02 7.69
N GLY A 59 -20.23 -12.80 8.14
CA GLY A 59 -19.12 -12.02 7.60
C GLY A 59 -17.77 -12.69 7.84
N ILE A 60 -16.80 -12.36 7.03
CA ILE A 60 -15.40 -12.77 7.21
C ILE A 60 -14.60 -11.54 7.59
N VAL A 61 -13.89 -11.57 8.71
CA VAL A 61 -13.09 -10.45 9.19
C VAL A 61 -11.63 -10.85 9.34
N PHE A 62 -10.74 -10.10 8.74
CA PHE A 62 -9.31 -10.14 9.04
C PHE A 62 -8.97 -9.05 10.05
N HIS A 63 -8.63 -9.45 11.26
CA HIS A 63 -8.11 -8.56 12.29
C HIS A 63 -6.57 -8.57 12.23
N LEU A 64 -5.97 -7.43 11.95
CA LEU A 64 -4.53 -7.34 11.70
C LEU A 64 -3.71 -6.99 12.96
N GLY A 65 -4.14 -7.52 14.09
CA GLY A 65 -3.36 -7.50 15.32
C GLY A 65 -3.72 -6.42 16.33
N ASP A 66 -3.13 -6.57 17.51
CA ASP A 66 -3.41 -5.76 18.70
C ASP A 66 -4.89 -5.79 19.07
N PHE A 67 -5.41 -7.02 19.21
CA PHE A 67 -6.81 -7.28 19.46
C PHE A 67 -7.25 -6.88 20.88
N CYS A 68 -6.63 -7.48 21.91
CA CYS A 68 -7.08 -7.29 23.29
C CYS A 68 -5.94 -7.41 24.30
N LEU A 69 -5.87 -6.51 25.28
CA LEU A 69 -4.89 -6.56 26.39
C LEU A 69 -5.48 -7.14 27.67
N GLY A 70 -6.70 -7.63 27.64
CA GLY A 70 -7.34 -8.29 28.77
C GLY A 70 -6.79 -9.68 29.08
N ASN A 71 -7.27 -10.28 30.18
CA ASN A 71 -7.01 -11.68 30.48
C ASN A 71 -7.81 -12.62 29.57
N SER A 72 -7.60 -13.96 29.70
CA SER A 72 -8.25 -14.95 28.83
C SER A 72 -9.78 -14.90 28.87
N SER A 73 -10.37 -14.63 30.01
CA SER A 73 -11.83 -14.51 30.15
C SER A 73 -12.36 -13.31 29.38
N GLN A 74 -11.73 -12.16 29.56
CA GLN A 74 -12.10 -10.92 28.85
C GLN A 74 -11.90 -11.03 27.34
N TRP A 75 -10.77 -11.64 26.92
CA TRP A 75 -10.47 -11.93 25.54
C TRP A 75 -11.58 -12.78 24.86
N ASN A 76 -11.93 -13.91 25.52
CA ASN A 76 -12.94 -14.81 25.01
C ASN A 76 -14.35 -14.18 25.05
N ASP A 77 -14.69 -13.45 26.12
CA ASP A 77 -15.96 -12.73 26.20
C ASP A 77 -16.14 -11.79 25.03
N ILE A 78 -15.16 -10.94 24.78
CA ILE A 78 -15.20 -9.99 23.67
C ILE A 78 -15.27 -10.72 22.33
N ALA A 79 -14.37 -11.66 22.08
CA ALA A 79 -14.32 -12.37 20.82
C ALA A 79 -15.62 -13.11 20.50
N ASN A 80 -16.30 -13.66 21.52
CA ASN A 80 -17.59 -14.37 21.35
C ASN A 80 -18.77 -13.43 21.08
N ARG A 81 -18.65 -12.15 21.39
CA ARG A 81 -19.69 -11.14 21.15
C ARG A 81 -19.59 -10.50 19.77
N LEU A 82 -18.47 -10.69 19.06
CA LEU A 82 -18.26 -10.13 17.74
C LEU A 82 -18.86 -11.01 16.64
N HIS A 83 -19.53 -10.40 15.67
CA HIS A 83 -20.03 -11.05 14.49
C HIS A 83 -18.91 -11.51 13.55
N GLY A 84 -19.19 -12.51 12.74
CA GLY A 84 -18.36 -12.97 11.65
C GLY A 84 -17.34 -14.03 12.05
N LYS A 85 -16.70 -14.60 11.03
CA LYS A 85 -15.56 -15.54 11.13
C LYS A 85 -14.29 -14.74 11.17
N ILE A 86 -13.58 -14.79 12.28
CA ILE A 86 -12.42 -13.91 12.51
C ILE A 86 -11.11 -14.64 12.24
N TYR A 87 -10.29 -14.08 11.37
CA TYR A 87 -8.90 -14.47 11.11
C TYR A 87 -8.01 -13.44 11.79
N LEU A 88 -7.10 -13.87 12.67
CA LEU A 88 -6.23 -13.00 13.43
C LEU A 88 -4.81 -13.01 12.87
N ILE A 89 -4.31 -11.87 12.45
CA ILE A 89 -2.90 -11.62 12.27
C ILE A 89 -2.36 -11.07 13.58
N LEU A 90 -1.23 -11.59 14.06
CA LEU A 90 -0.71 -11.22 15.36
C LEU A 90 -0.04 -9.85 15.34
N GLY A 91 -0.45 -8.99 16.25
CA GLY A 91 0.25 -7.75 16.61
C GLY A 91 1.26 -7.94 17.72
N ASN A 92 2.04 -6.90 17.99
CA ASN A 92 3.08 -6.95 19.02
C ASN A 92 2.51 -7.10 20.45
N HIS A 93 1.29 -6.65 20.69
CA HIS A 93 0.61 -6.84 21.98
C HIS A 93 -0.01 -8.23 22.11
N ASP A 94 -0.41 -8.87 21.01
CA ASP A 94 -0.98 -10.21 21.02
C ASP A 94 0.05 -11.29 21.36
N MET A 95 1.29 -11.12 20.90
CA MET A 95 2.37 -12.10 21.08
C MET A 95 2.59 -12.53 22.54
N LYS A 96 2.31 -11.66 23.49
CA LYS A 96 2.41 -11.95 24.93
C LYS A 96 1.27 -12.81 25.45
N ASN A 97 0.16 -12.84 24.71
CA ASN A 97 -1.10 -13.47 25.10
C ASN A 97 -1.42 -14.75 24.32
N ILE A 98 -0.53 -15.20 23.42
CA ILE A 98 -0.68 -16.45 22.69
C ILE A 98 -0.58 -17.62 23.65
N ARG A 99 -1.72 -18.10 24.15
CA ARG A 99 -1.84 -19.27 25.02
C ARG A 99 -2.99 -20.16 24.56
N PRO A 100 -2.91 -21.48 24.77
CA PRO A 100 -4.05 -22.34 24.59
C PRO A 100 -5.26 -21.78 25.36
N GLY A 101 -6.41 -21.64 24.69
CA GLY A 101 -7.63 -21.08 25.26
C GLY A 101 -8.00 -19.67 24.79
N TYR A 102 -7.04 -18.85 24.34
CA TYR A 102 -7.32 -17.53 23.74
C TYR A 102 -7.74 -17.60 22.27
N MET A 103 -7.36 -18.70 21.59
CA MET A 103 -7.41 -18.79 20.11
C MET A 103 -8.63 -19.55 19.60
N GLN A 104 -9.51 -20.04 20.47
CA GLN A 104 -10.61 -20.95 20.06
C GLN A 104 -11.67 -20.28 19.17
N ARG A 105 -11.81 -18.98 19.25
CA ARG A 105 -12.82 -18.22 18.48
C ARG A 105 -12.32 -17.82 17.08
N PHE A 106 -11.01 -17.89 16.85
CA PHE A 106 -10.43 -17.47 15.58
C PHE A 106 -10.33 -18.65 14.61
N GLU A 107 -10.76 -18.45 13.37
CA GLU A 107 -10.65 -19.44 12.29
C GLU A 107 -9.19 -19.80 11.98
N LEU A 108 -8.33 -18.81 12.13
CA LEU A 108 -6.89 -18.92 11.95
C LEU A 108 -6.17 -17.81 12.70
N VAL A 109 -4.96 -18.15 13.16
CA VAL A 109 -4.02 -17.20 13.76
C VAL A 109 -2.67 -17.34 13.07
N ALA A 110 -2.12 -16.23 12.58
CA ALA A 110 -0.84 -16.20 11.87
C ALA A 110 -0.11 -14.85 12.09
N GLU A 111 1.19 -14.80 11.86
CA GLU A 111 1.95 -13.54 11.89
C GLU A 111 1.77 -12.72 10.61
N GLN A 112 1.49 -13.40 9.50
CA GLN A 112 1.28 -12.81 8.18
C GLN A 112 0.42 -13.75 7.33
N MET A 113 -0.38 -13.16 6.44
CA MET A 113 -1.11 -13.89 5.42
C MET A 113 -1.00 -13.20 4.06
N THR A 114 -1.09 -14.00 3.00
CA THR A 114 -1.32 -13.52 1.64
C THR A 114 -2.65 -14.11 1.15
N ILE A 115 -3.57 -13.26 0.74
CA ILE A 115 -4.90 -13.66 0.26
C ILE A 115 -5.15 -13.13 -1.16
N ARG A 116 -6.18 -13.68 -1.82
CA ARG A 116 -6.72 -13.15 -3.07
C ARG A 116 -8.19 -12.83 -2.91
N VAL A 117 -8.59 -11.64 -3.35
CA VAL A 117 -9.98 -11.17 -3.27
C VAL A 117 -10.39 -10.63 -4.64
N GLY A 118 -11.29 -11.31 -5.34
CA GLY A 118 -11.69 -10.90 -6.69
C GLY A 118 -10.52 -10.74 -7.67
N GLY A 119 -9.48 -11.57 -7.55
CA GLY A 119 -8.25 -11.48 -8.35
C GLY A 119 -7.17 -10.58 -7.74
N GLN A 120 -7.50 -9.65 -6.84
CA GLN A 120 -6.56 -8.77 -6.17
C GLN A 120 -5.71 -9.52 -5.14
N GLY A 121 -4.38 -9.46 -5.27
CA GLY A 121 -3.44 -9.98 -4.27
C GLY A 121 -3.29 -9.01 -3.10
N ILE A 122 -3.38 -9.50 -1.87
CA ILE A 122 -3.29 -8.69 -0.65
C ILE A 122 -2.38 -9.37 0.36
N ILE A 123 -1.41 -8.63 0.87
CA ILE A 123 -0.58 -9.04 2.01
C ILE A 123 -1.17 -8.41 3.27
N LEU A 124 -1.40 -9.24 4.27
CA LEU A 124 -1.91 -8.87 5.58
C LEU A 124 -0.79 -9.03 6.60
N ASN A 125 -0.40 -7.96 7.26
CA ASN A 125 0.58 -7.95 8.34
C ASN A 125 0.24 -6.82 9.31
N HIS A 126 0.55 -6.97 10.58
CA HIS A 126 0.32 -5.92 11.56
C HIS A 126 1.15 -4.67 11.25
N ASN A 127 2.40 -4.85 10.87
CA ASN A 127 3.32 -3.73 10.60
C ASN A 127 3.31 -3.30 9.13
N PRO A 128 3.43 -2.00 8.82
CA PRO A 128 3.65 -1.51 7.47
C PRO A 128 5.05 -1.89 6.97
N PHE A 129 5.15 -2.33 5.71
CA PHE A 129 6.41 -2.71 5.07
C PHE A 129 6.97 -1.59 4.20
N LEU A 130 8.28 -1.34 4.31
CA LEU A 130 8.97 -0.47 3.34
C LEU A 130 9.07 -1.12 1.95
N CYS A 131 9.19 -2.45 1.90
CA CYS A 131 9.25 -3.24 0.68
C CYS A 131 8.50 -4.55 0.87
N TYR A 132 7.76 -5.00 -0.14
CA TYR A 132 7.07 -6.28 -0.12
C TYR A 132 6.92 -6.86 -1.52
N GLY A 133 6.76 -8.18 -1.59
CA GLY A 133 6.63 -8.91 -2.86
C GLY A 133 5.41 -8.46 -3.65
N GLY A 134 5.61 -8.04 -4.90
CA GLY A 134 4.53 -7.60 -5.78
C GLY A 134 4.06 -6.16 -5.60
N SER A 135 4.73 -5.34 -4.75
CA SER A 135 4.42 -3.90 -4.62
C SER A 135 4.45 -3.14 -5.95
N TYR A 136 5.26 -3.62 -6.91
CA TYR A 136 5.35 -3.09 -8.28
C TYR A 136 4.35 -3.74 -9.26
N ARG A 137 3.47 -4.66 -8.79
CA ARG A 137 2.54 -5.45 -9.61
C ARG A 137 1.12 -5.43 -9.06
N ASP A 138 0.68 -4.32 -8.54
CA ASP A 138 -0.68 -4.13 -7.96
C ASP A 138 -1.01 -4.97 -6.72
N VAL A 139 -0.06 -5.61 -6.06
CA VAL A 139 -0.32 -6.26 -4.77
C VAL A 139 -0.50 -5.19 -3.69
N TRP A 140 -1.58 -5.30 -2.93
CA TRP A 140 -1.83 -4.41 -1.80
C TRP A 140 -1.18 -4.94 -0.53
N GLN A 141 -0.88 -4.03 0.41
CA GLN A 141 -0.61 -4.39 1.79
C GLN A 141 -1.60 -3.67 2.70
N LEU A 142 -2.29 -4.44 3.55
CA LEU A 142 -3.09 -3.91 4.64
C LEU A 142 -2.33 -4.11 5.95
N PHE A 143 -2.38 -3.09 6.82
CA PHE A 143 -1.60 -3.06 8.06
C PHE A 143 -2.35 -2.31 9.16
N GLY A 144 -1.78 -2.28 10.36
CA GLY A 144 -2.18 -1.50 11.52
C GLY A 144 -0.97 -0.91 12.24
N HIS A 145 -0.90 -1.01 13.57
CA HIS A 145 0.23 -0.66 14.43
C HIS A 145 0.53 0.83 14.61
N VAL A 146 0.41 1.61 13.55
CA VAL A 146 0.87 3.02 13.53
C VAL A 146 -0.17 4.02 14.01
N HIS A 147 -1.39 3.56 14.27
CA HIS A 147 -2.50 4.40 14.75
C HIS A 147 -2.61 5.72 13.96
N SER A 148 -2.68 5.64 12.62
CA SER A 148 -2.59 6.82 11.73
C SER A 148 -3.86 7.66 11.66
N GLY A 149 -4.82 7.40 12.51
CA GLY A 149 -6.08 8.14 12.59
C GLY A 149 -5.90 9.65 12.88
N PRO A 150 -6.91 10.47 12.58
CA PRO A 150 -6.81 11.94 12.68
C PRO A 150 -6.57 12.45 14.10
N LEU A 151 -6.85 11.62 15.11
CA LEU A 151 -6.65 11.95 16.51
C LEU A 151 -5.33 11.41 17.08
N SER A 152 -4.59 10.63 16.29
CA SER A 152 -3.34 10.02 16.73
C SER A 152 -2.24 11.06 16.97
N HIS A 153 -1.53 10.89 18.08
CA HIS A 153 -0.38 11.72 18.46
C HIS A 153 0.97 11.11 18.09
N THR A 154 0.99 10.08 17.28
CA THR A 154 2.22 9.35 16.89
C THR A 154 3.08 10.12 15.86
N GLY A 155 3.38 11.39 16.15
CA GLY A 155 4.20 12.24 15.30
C GLY A 155 5.55 11.65 14.87
N LEU A 156 6.04 10.62 15.59
CA LEU A 156 7.26 9.90 15.25
C LEU A 156 7.15 9.03 13.99
N ASP A 157 5.95 8.51 13.69
CA ASP A 157 5.72 7.63 12.54
C ASP A 157 5.26 8.38 11.29
N LEU A 158 4.77 9.61 11.41
CA LEU A 158 4.33 10.43 10.28
C LEU A 158 5.35 10.54 9.13
N PRO A 159 6.67 10.74 9.36
CA PRO A 159 7.64 10.74 8.29
C PRO A 159 7.75 9.39 7.57
N ARG A 160 7.62 8.27 8.31
CA ARG A 160 7.67 6.90 7.76
C ARG A 160 6.44 6.59 6.93
N LEU A 161 5.25 7.01 7.38
CA LEU A 161 4.00 6.83 6.65
C LEU A 161 4.03 7.49 5.26
N LYS A 162 4.74 8.61 5.12
CA LYS A 162 4.95 9.27 3.81
C LYS A 162 5.80 8.46 2.84
N MET A 163 6.50 7.43 3.32
CA MET A 163 7.33 6.55 2.49
C MET A 163 6.56 5.32 1.97
N LEU A 164 5.35 5.10 2.45
CA LEU A 164 4.54 3.97 2.04
C LEU A 164 4.07 4.11 0.59
N PHE A 165 3.88 2.97 -0.07
CA PHE A 165 3.29 2.94 -1.40
C PHE A 165 1.80 3.28 -1.34
N PRO A 166 1.23 3.89 -2.39
CA PRO A 166 -0.21 4.20 -2.43
C PRO A 166 -1.12 2.96 -2.35
N ARG A 167 -0.56 1.76 -2.51
CA ARG A 167 -1.26 0.47 -2.38
C ARG A 167 -1.16 -0.14 -0.98
N GLN A 168 -0.76 0.65 -0.01
CA GLN A 168 -0.74 0.28 1.40
C GLN A 168 -1.83 1.07 2.13
N TYR A 169 -2.60 0.39 2.99
CA TYR A 169 -3.68 1.03 3.73
C TYR A 169 -3.72 0.56 5.18
N ASP A 170 -3.82 1.54 6.10
CA ASP A 170 -4.00 1.32 7.53
C ASP A 170 -5.47 1.02 7.83
N VAL A 171 -5.77 -0.22 8.21
CA VAL A 171 -7.11 -0.69 8.58
C VAL A 171 -7.38 -0.56 10.08
N GLY A 172 -6.48 0.06 10.82
CA GLY A 172 -6.66 0.33 12.24
C GLY A 172 -7.93 1.13 12.54
N VAL A 173 -8.57 0.81 13.66
CA VAL A 173 -9.85 1.44 14.05
C VAL A 173 -9.75 2.95 14.21
N ASP A 174 -8.58 3.46 14.62
CA ASP A 174 -8.33 4.90 14.78
C ASP A 174 -8.42 5.67 13.45
N ASN A 175 -8.14 4.99 12.32
CA ASN A 175 -8.21 5.53 10.97
C ASN A 175 -9.58 5.29 10.30
N ASN A 176 -10.45 4.47 10.88
CA ASN A 176 -11.66 3.94 10.25
C ASN A 176 -12.91 4.02 11.14
N ASP A 177 -13.13 5.16 11.77
CA ASP A 177 -14.34 5.45 12.58
C ASP A 177 -14.66 4.37 13.63
N PHE A 178 -13.63 3.76 14.21
CA PHE A 178 -13.72 2.71 15.24
C PHE A 178 -14.58 1.49 14.81
N ARG A 179 -14.52 1.13 13.54
CA ARG A 179 -15.24 -0.04 12.97
C ARG A 179 -14.40 -0.79 11.94
N PRO A 180 -14.73 -2.05 11.64
CA PRO A 180 -14.17 -2.75 10.50
C PRO A 180 -14.53 -2.06 9.17
N VAL A 181 -13.64 -2.13 8.18
CA VAL A 181 -13.87 -1.61 6.83
C VAL A 181 -14.06 -2.75 5.84
N SER A 182 -15.03 -2.63 4.96
CA SER A 182 -15.31 -3.61 3.92
C SER A 182 -14.21 -3.61 2.86
N PHE A 183 -14.07 -4.72 2.12
CA PHE A 183 -13.17 -4.78 0.96
C PHE A 183 -13.47 -3.67 -0.06
N ALA A 184 -14.74 -3.34 -0.27
CA ALA A 184 -15.14 -2.28 -1.19
C ALA A 184 -14.64 -0.89 -0.73
N GLU A 185 -14.72 -0.59 0.56
CA GLU A 185 -14.19 0.66 1.13
C GLU A 185 -12.67 0.72 1.03
N VAL A 186 -11.96 -0.38 1.36
CA VAL A 186 -10.49 -0.48 1.21
C VAL A 186 -10.09 -0.25 -0.24
N LYS A 187 -10.79 -0.88 -1.18
CA LYS A 187 -10.55 -0.71 -2.61
C LYS A 187 -10.68 0.75 -3.03
N ALA A 188 -11.78 1.40 -2.67
CA ALA A 188 -12.01 2.81 -2.99
C ALA A 188 -10.92 3.73 -2.41
N LYS A 189 -10.47 3.46 -1.17
CA LYS A 189 -9.39 4.22 -0.52
C LYS A 189 -8.06 4.06 -1.25
N ILE A 190 -7.68 2.83 -1.58
CA ILE A 190 -6.43 2.55 -2.31
C ILE A 190 -6.48 3.15 -3.73
N GLU A 191 -7.60 3.03 -4.44
CA GLU A 191 -7.77 3.63 -5.76
C GLU A 191 -7.61 5.17 -5.70
N ALA A 192 -8.20 5.81 -4.68
CA ALA A 192 -8.03 7.25 -4.46
C ALA A 192 -6.58 7.64 -4.12
N GLN A 193 -5.88 6.84 -3.29
CA GLN A 193 -4.46 7.06 -2.98
C GLN A 193 -3.57 6.93 -4.23
N VAL A 194 -3.83 5.93 -5.07
CA VAL A 194 -3.11 5.71 -6.33
C VAL A 194 -3.36 6.87 -7.29
N GLU A 195 -4.61 7.35 -7.41
CA GLU A 195 -4.92 8.48 -8.29
C GLU A 195 -4.26 9.78 -7.81
N ALA A 196 -4.34 10.08 -6.50
CA ALA A 196 -3.69 11.26 -5.93
C ALA A 196 -2.16 11.23 -6.12
N ALA A 197 -1.55 10.06 -5.93
CA ALA A 197 -0.11 9.90 -6.17
C ALA A 197 0.26 10.06 -7.65
N ARG A 198 -0.62 9.64 -8.55
CA ARG A 198 -0.46 9.80 -9.99
C ARG A 198 -0.60 11.26 -10.41
N GLU A 199 -1.58 11.99 -9.91
CA GLU A 199 -1.73 13.42 -10.15
C GLU A 199 -0.51 14.19 -9.66
N ALA A 200 -0.03 13.88 -8.44
CA ALA A 200 1.16 14.46 -7.87
C ALA A 200 2.45 14.18 -8.68
N SER A 201 2.49 13.06 -9.41
CA SER A 201 3.61 12.70 -10.29
C SER A 201 3.60 13.41 -11.65
N GLY A 202 2.55 14.13 -12.00
CA GLY A 202 2.37 14.78 -13.30
C GLY A 202 2.12 13.82 -14.47
N LEU A 203 1.83 12.55 -14.20
CA LEU A 203 1.62 11.52 -15.23
C LEU A 203 0.17 11.52 -15.74
N LYS A 204 -0.01 11.47 -17.06
CA LYS A 204 -1.33 11.43 -17.70
C LYS A 204 -2.09 10.14 -17.41
N ALA A 205 -3.42 10.20 -17.33
CA ALA A 205 -4.28 9.05 -17.17
C ALA A 205 -4.17 8.08 -18.35
N ILE A 206 -3.96 6.77 -18.10
CA ILE A 206 -4.18 5.74 -19.13
C ILE A 206 -5.69 5.45 -19.17
N ARG A 207 -6.26 5.51 -20.36
CA ARG A 207 -7.62 5.03 -20.62
C ARG A 207 -7.50 3.66 -21.30
N GLY A 208 -7.82 2.59 -20.59
CA GLY A 208 -7.93 1.24 -21.14
C GLY A 208 -7.14 0.16 -20.37
N GLU A 209 -7.82 -0.94 -20.04
CA GLU A 209 -7.16 -2.17 -19.60
C GLU A 209 -6.41 -2.78 -20.80
N GLY A 210 -5.12 -3.09 -20.60
CA GLY A 210 -4.30 -3.78 -21.60
C GLY A 210 -3.32 -2.90 -22.39
N GLU A 211 -3.34 -1.58 -22.26
CA GLU A 211 -2.35 -0.73 -22.93
C GLU A 211 -0.98 -0.80 -22.26
N VAL A 212 0.06 -0.92 -23.09
CA VAL A 212 1.46 -0.81 -22.66
C VAL A 212 1.82 0.67 -22.57
N ARG A 213 2.12 1.12 -21.36
CA ARG A 213 2.59 2.48 -21.14
C ARG A 213 4.08 2.60 -21.46
N ARG A 214 4.44 3.54 -22.31
CA ARG A 214 5.82 3.83 -22.73
C ARG A 214 6.25 5.16 -22.17
N ILE A 215 7.16 5.13 -21.18
CA ILE A 215 7.58 6.32 -20.45
C ILE A 215 9.03 6.65 -20.76
N VAL A 216 9.28 7.89 -21.12
CA VAL A 216 10.63 8.45 -21.19
C VAL A 216 10.87 9.29 -19.95
N PHE A 217 11.80 8.89 -19.13
CA PHE A 217 12.35 9.74 -18.07
C PHE A 217 13.49 10.56 -18.64
N LEU A 218 13.34 11.87 -18.62
CA LEU A 218 14.27 12.81 -19.23
C LEU A 218 15.02 13.62 -18.17
N ASP A 219 16.34 13.68 -18.28
CA ASP A 219 17.14 14.64 -17.53
C ASP A 219 16.80 16.07 -18.00
N PRO A 220 16.37 16.98 -17.12
CA PRO A 220 16.00 18.35 -17.49
C PRO A 220 17.13 19.16 -18.14
N SER A 221 18.38 18.74 -17.96
CA SER A 221 19.54 19.38 -18.59
C SER A 221 19.66 19.07 -20.10
N ILE A 222 18.90 18.07 -20.60
CA ILE A 222 18.91 17.65 -22.00
C ILE A 222 17.79 18.34 -22.75
N ALA A 223 18.01 19.55 -23.18
CA ALA A 223 17.10 20.29 -24.06
C ALA A 223 17.61 20.26 -25.51
N PRO A 224 16.71 20.00 -26.51
CA PRO A 224 17.11 20.06 -27.92
C PRO A 224 17.57 21.45 -28.32
N ALA A 225 18.85 21.61 -28.70
CA ALA A 225 19.46 22.91 -28.98
C ALA A 225 19.25 23.39 -30.42
N ASP A 226 19.19 22.49 -31.40
CA ASP A 226 19.10 22.80 -32.82
C ASP A 226 17.88 22.12 -33.52
N SER A 227 17.73 22.37 -34.82
CA SER A 227 16.62 21.82 -35.60
C SER A 227 16.66 20.30 -35.78
N ALA A 228 17.85 19.70 -35.87
CA ALA A 228 18.01 18.27 -36.01
C ALA A 228 17.67 17.55 -34.67
N GLN A 229 18.16 18.07 -33.57
CA GLN A 229 17.84 17.57 -32.23
C GLN A 229 16.33 17.71 -31.91
N LYS A 230 15.71 18.82 -32.31
CA LYS A 230 14.23 19.00 -32.18
C LYS A 230 13.44 17.99 -33.02
N ALA A 231 13.90 17.66 -34.21
CA ALA A 231 13.26 16.65 -35.05
C ALA A 231 13.41 15.24 -34.44
N ALA A 232 14.60 14.89 -33.94
CA ALA A 232 14.85 13.65 -33.27
C ALA A 232 13.98 13.53 -31.98
N PHE A 233 13.88 14.58 -31.19
CA PHE A 233 13.08 14.61 -29.98
C PHE A 233 11.58 14.42 -30.27
N LYS A 234 11.05 15.00 -31.34
CA LYS A 234 9.65 14.76 -31.77
C LYS A 234 9.35 13.29 -32.07
N ARG A 235 10.31 12.55 -32.61
CA ARG A 235 10.17 11.09 -32.82
C ARG A 235 10.06 10.33 -31.51
N LEU A 236 10.85 10.75 -30.51
CA LEU A 236 10.77 10.19 -29.16
C LEU A 236 9.43 10.49 -28.49
N GLU A 237 8.96 11.73 -28.62
CA GLU A 237 7.63 12.14 -28.14
C GLU A 237 6.49 11.32 -28.78
N ALA A 238 6.59 11.04 -30.05
CA ALA A 238 5.60 10.24 -30.78
C ALA A 238 5.61 8.74 -30.38
N ALA A 239 6.74 8.22 -29.93
CA ALA A 239 6.89 6.81 -29.50
C ALA A 239 6.53 6.61 -28.01
N ALA A 240 6.53 7.65 -27.22
CA ALA A 240 6.23 7.63 -25.80
C ALA A 240 4.73 7.88 -25.52
N THR A 241 4.21 7.25 -24.48
CA THR A 241 2.91 7.64 -23.90
C THR A 241 3.09 8.91 -23.06
N ASP A 242 4.22 9.01 -22.36
CA ASP A 242 4.57 10.14 -21.50
C ASP A 242 6.07 10.42 -21.57
N ILE A 243 6.41 11.71 -21.49
CA ILE A 243 7.77 12.18 -21.19
C ILE A 243 7.73 12.87 -19.84
N VAL A 244 8.59 12.45 -18.94
CA VAL A 244 8.63 12.91 -17.55
C VAL A 244 10.03 13.43 -17.25
N GLU A 245 10.15 14.71 -17.00
CA GLU A 245 11.39 15.26 -16.47
C GLU A 245 11.63 14.73 -15.07
N ILE A 246 12.85 14.28 -14.82
CA ILE A 246 13.26 13.75 -13.54
C ILE A 246 14.52 14.45 -13.04
N SER A 247 14.37 15.18 -11.97
CA SER A 247 15.47 15.71 -11.17
C SER A 247 15.66 14.84 -9.94
N VAL A 248 16.90 14.72 -9.51
CA VAL A 248 17.29 13.91 -8.35
C VAL A 248 17.59 14.83 -7.19
N ASP A 249 16.87 14.68 -6.10
CA ASP A 249 17.12 15.45 -4.88
C ASP A 249 18.49 15.08 -4.26
N LYS A 250 19.05 16.01 -3.52
CA LYS A 250 20.37 15.81 -2.88
C LYS A 250 20.33 14.58 -1.95
N GLY A 251 21.10 13.56 -2.30
CA GLY A 251 21.19 12.30 -1.55
C GLY A 251 20.23 11.18 -1.99
N GLN A 252 19.42 11.42 -3.00
CA GLN A 252 18.58 10.38 -3.63
C GLN A 252 19.28 9.83 -4.87
N SER A 253 19.22 8.51 -5.10
CA SER A 253 19.67 7.93 -6.36
C SER A 253 18.61 8.10 -7.46
N LEU A 254 19.06 8.30 -8.70
CA LEU A 254 18.15 8.36 -9.86
C LEU A 254 17.31 7.06 -9.99
N LYS A 255 17.90 5.91 -9.65
CA LYS A 255 17.23 4.61 -9.57
C LYS A 255 16.02 4.65 -8.63
N GLU A 256 16.18 5.22 -7.45
CA GLU A 256 15.09 5.37 -6.49
C GLU A 256 14.02 6.35 -6.98
N ALA A 257 14.43 7.46 -7.58
CA ALA A 257 13.52 8.46 -8.11
C ALA A 257 12.62 7.88 -9.24
N ILE A 258 13.20 7.13 -10.18
CA ILE A 258 12.47 6.43 -11.24
C ILE A 258 11.61 5.32 -10.63
N GLY A 259 12.19 4.49 -9.75
CA GLY A 259 11.49 3.36 -9.13
C GLY A 259 10.23 3.78 -8.39
N ARG A 260 10.28 4.87 -7.63
CA ARG A 260 9.10 5.42 -6.95
C ARG A 260 7.98 5.83 -7.92
N ARG A 261 8.34 6.47 -9.04
CA ARG A 261 7.35 6.91 -10.03
C ARG A 261 6.73 5.75 -10.80
N VAL A 262 7.55 4.76 -11.20
CA VAL A 262 7.06 3.56 -11.89
C VAL A 262 6.17 2.71 -10.99
N ALA A 263 6.50 2.58 -9.71
CA ALA A 263 5.71 1.82 -8.74
C ALA A 263 4.28 2.35 -8.51
N LEU A 264 4.03 3.61 -8.88
CA LEU A 264 2.72 4.26 -8.74
C LEU A 264 1.78 4.00 -9.93
N LEU A 265 2.27 3.37 -10.99
CA LEU A 265 1.55 3.26 -12.26
C LEU A 265 0.90 1.89 -12.43
N PRO A 266 -0.38 1.82 -12.81
CA PRO A 266 -1.03 0.56 -13.15
C PRO A 266 -0.63 0.05 -14.53
N GLY A 267 -0.74 -1.25 -14.75
CA GLY A 267 -0.58 -1.90 -16.05
C GLY A 267 0.86 -2.27 -16.40
N THR A 268 1.07 -2.64 -17.66
CA THR A 268 2.39 -2.97 -18.19
C THR A 268 3.14 -1.70 -18.54
N ILE A 269 4.29 -1.50 -17.90
CA ILE A 269 5.11 -0.30 -18.11
C ILE A 269 6.41 -0.69 -18.78
N ARG A 270 6.71 0.01 -19.87
CA ARG A 270 8.05 0.05 -20.48
C ARG A 270 8.60 1.44 -20.29
N TYR A 271 9.84 1.55 -19.88
CA TYR A 271 10.45 2.86 -19.69
C TYR A 271 11.91 2.88 -20.10
N VAL A 272 12.37 4.07 -20.43
CA VAL A 272 13.76 4.38 -20.70
C VAL A 272 14.13 5.69 -19.99
N TYR A 273 15.35 5.76 -19.48
CA TYR A 273 15.93 7.02 -19.02
C TYR A 273 16.84 7.56 -20.12
N VAL A 274 16.69 8.83 -20.44
CA VAL A 274 17.54 9.58 -21.36
C VAL A 274 18.21 10.70 -20.58
N GLY A 275 19.52 10.58 -20.37
CA GLY A 275 20.24 11.53 -19.53
C GLY A 275 21.75 11.41 -19.65
N SER A 276 22.45 12.32 -18.99
CA SER A 276 23.92 12.39 -19.02
C SER A 276 24.60 11.39 -18.06
N GLN A 277 23.85 10.81 -17.12
CA GLN A 277 24.40 9.89 -16.11
C GLN A 277 24.19 8.44 -16.53
N PRO A 278 25.26 7.62 -16.65
CA PRO A 278 25.12 6.18 -16.85
C PRO A 278 24.55 5.53 -15.57
N LEU A 279 23.54 4.70 -15.74
CA LEU A 279 22.97 3.89 -14.66
C LEU A 279 23.13 2.43 -15.01
N GLU A 280 23.88 1.71 -14.24
CA GLU A 280 23.89 0.25 -14.29
C GLU A 280 22.50 -0.27 -13.88
N ASP A 281 22.04 -1.37 -14.42
CA ASP A 281 20.77 -2.05 -14.15
C ASP A 281 19.47 -1.39 -14.67
N PHE A 282 19.53 -0.25 -15.36
CA PHE A 282 18.38 0.39 -15.97
C PHE A 282 18.51 0.44 -17.49
N ARG A 283 17.37 0.53 -18.18
CA ARG A 283 17.32 0.84 -19.60
C ARG A 283 17.65 2.31 -19.77
N VAL A 284 18.89 2.59 -20.07
CA VAL A 284 19.46 3.93 -20.11
C VAL A 284 19.99 4.23 -21.50
N VAL A 285 19.67 5.42 -21.99
CA VAL A 285 20.35 6.03 -23.12
C VAL A 285 21.17 7.20 -22.61
N THR A 286 22.47 7.03 -22.62
CA THR A 286 23.39 8.12 -22.19
C THR A 286 23.57 9.13 -23.32
N VAL A 287 23.34 10.39 -23.00
CA VAL A 287 23.53 11.52 -23.91
C VAL A 287 24.81 12.25 -23.54
N ASP A 288 25.69 12.43 -24.50
CA ASP A 288 26.86 13.29 -24.34
C ASP A 288 26.41 14.77 -24.32
N MET A 289 26.70 15.47 -23.25
CA MET A 289 26.29 16.86 -23.06
C MET A 289 26.92 17.83 -24.09
N ALA A 290 28.04 17.46 -24.72
CA ALA A 290 28.65 18.27 -25.76
C ALA A 290 27.93 18.16 -27.10
N THR A 291 27.38 17.00 -27.42
CA THR A 291 26.66 16.75 -28.68
C THR A 291 25.12 16.82 -28.55
N GLY A 292 24.60 16.78 -27.32
CA GLY A 292 23.16 16.76 -27.05
C GLY A 292 22.47 15.49 -27.53
N ILE A 293 21.15 15.53 -27.64
CA ILE A 293 20.36 14.38 -28.09
C ILE A 293 20.51 14.16 -29.59
N THR A 294 20.90 12.95 -30.00
CA THR A 294 21.12 12.57 -31.40
C THR A 294 20.04 11.60 -31.91
N GLU A 295 19.95 11.41 -33.24
CA GLU A 295 19.11 10.37 -33.87
C GLU A 295 19.41 8.99 -33.27
N GLY A 296 20.68 8.64 -33.06
CA GLY A 296 21.08 7.36 -32.48
C GLY A 296 20.59 7.18 -31.02
N ASN A 297 20.59 8.25 -30.22
CA ASN A 297 20.01 8.21 -28.88
C ASN A 297 18.50 7.94 -28.93
N VAL A 298 17.79 8.59 -29.84
CA VAL A 298 16.35 8.43 -30.03
C VAL A 298 16.01 7.03 -30.52
N ASP A 299 16.72 6.49 -31.51
CA ASP A 299 16.52 5.14 -32.02
C ASP A 299 16.75 4.07 -30.93
N SER A 300 17.79 4.27 -30.10
CA SER A 300 18.05 3.40 -28.94
C SER A 300 16.90 3.47 -27.93
N ALA A 301 16.41 4.65 -27.60
CA ALA A 301 15.30 4.85 -26.66
C ALA A 301 14.01 4.22 -27.18
N ILE A 302 13.68 4.41 -28.45
CA ILE A 302 12.49 3.81 -29.10
C ILE A 302 12.59 2.28 -29.10
N SER A 303 13.78 1.73 -29.40
CA SER A 303 14.01 0.29 -29.35
C SER A 303 13.78 -0.31 -27.95
N ILE A 304 14.14 0.41 -26.89
CA ILE A 304 13.89 -0.03 -25.51
C ILE A 304 12.39 0.03 -25.17
N LEU A 305 11.66 0.99 -25.72
CA LEU A 305 10.21 1.17 -25.48
C LEU A 305 9.35 0.19 -26.31
N SER A 306 9.88 -0.34 -27.39
CA SER A 306 9.17 -1.28 -28.28
C SER A 306 9.02 -2.66 -27.65
#